data_35ef92e4a91b7508e64ef464cd7d06f9
#
_entry.id   35ef92e4a91b7508e64ef464cd7d06f9
#
_cell.length_a   1.000
_cell.length_b   1.000
_cell.length_c   1.000
_cell.angle_alpha   90.00
_cell.angle_beta   90.00
_cell.angle_gamma   90.00
#
_symmetry.space_group_name_H-M   'P 1'
#
loop_
_entity.id
_entity.type
_entity.pdbx_description
1 polymer ?
#
loop_
_entity_poly.entity_id
_entity_poly.type
_entity_poly.pdbx_seq_one_letter_code
_entity_poly.pdbx_strand_id
1 'polypeptide(L)'
;MRSPWCLLVVLLTVAPGALHAAEPIFVPVKIAGPVHDPANHSYWFGPFSECCSVLDADGDGDLDIAAGRNWYEAPDWTKHKDFRDGAETNGPETDDNSEFAMDVNRDGRMDIVSSGWMRMKGAFWYENPGKKNVKWKATRIHACENMEGVIPGDIDGDGDDDILANHWSPVPGQGVTWLESIDKAPWLVEHVIGTEGDNHGNGIGDVNGDGRVDIVTPFGWYEQPPQPAGKKWTFHKDYLVHRIGEPQRYIPASHPILVHDVNNDKLNDIIVGASHEYGLAWLEQSVDRAGARSFKTHWIEKDFGQFHTMELGDLNGDGKPDLVSGKRLFAHHGRDTSCYDPSFAFWYDVQGGKFQRHILSFNHMPWYSAEKDVNPPPTGAVSVGMKLNIADMDKDGHNDIVIAGKSGLYVFYYRGITPSPRGDHRLSPETTYPSWVPWHK
;
A
#
# COMPACT_ATOMS: atom_id res chain seq x y z
N MET A 1 65.32 12.50 -51.69
CA MET A 1 64.00 13.10 -51.36
C MET A 1 63.10 11.91 -50.92
N ARG A 2 62.95 11.76 -49.63
CA ARG A 2 62.05 10.72 -49.04
C ARG A 2 60.88 11.46 -48.36
N SER A 3 59.70 11.18 -48.82
CA SER A 3 58.43 11.68 -48.26
C SER A 3 58.09 11.01 -46.94
N PRO A 4 57.69 11.72 -45.87
CA PRO A 4 57.20 11.07 -44.65
C PRO A 4 55.69 10.80 -44.76
N TRP A 5 55.28 9.58 -44.55
CA TRP A 5 53.92 9.17 -44.35
C TRP A 5 53.41 9.62 -42.96
N CYS A 6 52.44 10.53 -42.90
CA CYS A 6 51.70 10.79 -41.68
C CYS A 6 50.71 9.64 -41.43
N LEU A 7 50.93 8.91 -40.35
CA LEU A 7 49.96 7.92 -39.84
C LEU A 7 48.89 8.73 -39.04
N LEU A 8 47.68 8.79 -39.60
CA LEU A 8 46.51 9.34 -38.91
C LEU A 8 45.95 8.27 -37.97
N VAL A 9 46.20 8.36 -36.65
CA VAL A 9 45.58 7.52 -35.63
C VAL A 9 44.20 8.11 -35.34
N VAL A 10 43.15 7.50 -35.84
CA VAL A 10 41.76 7.80 -35.45
C VAL A 10 41.48 7.09 -34.11
N LEU A 11 41.51 7.85 -33.03
CA LEU A 11 40.99 7.41 -31.74
C LEU A 11 39.46 7.37 -31.82
N LEU A 12 38.90 6.20 -32.02
CA LEU A 12 37.47 5.94 -31.79
C LEU A 12 37.25 6.01 -30.27
N THR A 13 36.75 7.12 -29.79
CA THR A 13 36.16 7.19 -28.45
C THR A 13 34.83 6.43 -28.50
N VAL A 14 34.85 5.20 -28.01
CA VAL A 14 33.62 4.48 -27.66
C VAL A 14 33.02 5.24 -26.49
N ALA A 15 31.89 5.90 -26.72
CA ALA A 15 31.10 6.47 -25.63
C ALA A 15 30.77 5.32 -24.65
N PRO A 16 30.95 5.50 -23.34
CA PRO A 16 30.51 4.50 -22.40
C PRO A 16 29.00 4.31 -22.63
N GLY A 17 28.62 3.12 -23.12
CA GLY A 17 27.23 2.72 -23.12
C GLY A 17 26.73 2.86 -21.70
N ALA A 18 25.61 3.51 -21.52
CA ALA A 18 24.95 3.56 -20.24
C ALA A 18 24.79 2.10 -19.78
N LEU A 19 25.50 1.74 -18.72
CA LEU A 19 25.24 0.50 -17.99
C LEU A 19 23.80 0.65 -17.49
N HIS A 20 22.88 -0.04 -18.12
CA HIS A 20 21.55 -0.18 -17.56
C HIS A 20 21.72 -0.87 -16.23
N ALA A 21 21.19 -0.28 -15.18
CA ALA A 21 21.16 -0.89 -13.86
C ALA A 21 20.50 -2.26 -13.98
N ALA A 22 21.10 -3.24 -13.33
CA ALA A 22 20.52 -4.57 -13.26
C ALA A 22 19.19 -4.47 -12.45
N GLU A 23 18.12 -5.11 -12.94
CA GLU A 23 16.78 -4.98 -12.34
C GLU A 23 16.44 -6.21 -11.49
N PRO A 24 15.80 -6.03 -10.31
CA PRO A 24 15.27 -7.11 -9.49
C PRO A 24 14.25 -7.95 -10.26
N ILE A 25 14.34 -9.27 -10.08
CA ILE A 25 13.35 -10.21 -10.60
C ILE A 25 12.45 -10.63 -9.44
N PHE A 26 11.16 -10.43 -9.58
CA PHE A 26 10.15 -10.92 -8.66
C PHE A 26 9.35 -12.04 -9.31
N VAL A 27 9.29 -13.22 -8.64
CA VAL A 27 8.54 -14.38 -9.12
C VAL A 27 7.29 -14.56 -8.26
N PRO A 28 6.09 -14.40 -8.82
CA PRO A 28 4.85 -14.56 -8.08
C PRO A 28 4.54 -16.03 -7.79
N VAL A 29 4.22 -16.31 -6.54
CA VAL A 29 3.64 -17.59 -6.09
C VAL A 29 2.27 -17.30 -5.51
N LYS A 30 1.24 -17.95 -6.07
CA LYS A 30 -0.13 -17.85 -5.55
C LYS A 30 -0.29 -18.78 -4.36
N ILE A 31 -0.60 -18.23 -3.20
CA ILE A 31 -0.79 -18.96 -1.95
C ILE A 31 -2.26 -19.39 -1.81
N ALA A 32 -3.19 -18.50 -2.09
CA ALA A 32 -4.62 -18.76 -1.91
C ALA A 32 -5.50 -17.88 -2.81
N GLY A 33 -6.80 -18.14 -2.76
CA GLY A 33 -7.80 -17.32 -3.45
C GLY A 33 -8.52 -18.05 -4.57
N PRO A 34 -9.37 -17.35 -5.32
CA PRO A 34 -10.24 -17.96 -6.32
C PRO A 34 -9.44 -18.70 -7.39
N VAL A 35 -9.90 -19.91 -7.71
CA VAL A 35 -9.41 -20.72 -8.82
C VAL A 35 -10.42 -20.55 -9.95
N HIS A 36 -9.93 -20.17 -11.14
CA HIS A 36 -10.77 -20.08 -12.31
C HIS A 36 -11.24 -21.49 -12.73
N ASP A 37 -12.53 -21.73 -12.75
CA ASP A 37 -13.13 -22.90 -13.40
C ASP A 37 -13.63 -22.50 -14.80
N PRO A 38 -12.92 -22.88 -15.87
CA PRO A 38 -13.31 -22.54 -17.23
C PRO A 38 -14.61 -23.23 -17.69
N ALA A 39 -15.07 -24.24 -16.97
CA ALA A 39 -16.31 -24.96 -17.28
C ALA A 39 -17.55 -24.30 -16.67
N ASN A 40 -17.35 -23.45 -15.68
CA ASN A 40 -18.43 -22.80 -14.95
C ASN A 40 -18.28 -21.28 -15.14
N HIS A 41 -18.96 -20.71 -16.12
CA HIS A 41 -18.94 -19.27 -16.40
C HIS A 41 -19.53 -18.40 -15.28
N SER A 42 -19.69 -18.91 -14.07
CA SER A 42 -20.10 -18.16 -12.91
C SER A 42 -18.90 -17.45 -12.30
N TYR A 43 -18.79 -16.18 -12.58
CA TYR A 43 -17.78 -15.27 -12.05
C TYR A 43 -18.07 -14.92 -10.61
N TRP A 44 -17.52 -15.70 -9.73
CA TRP A 44 -17.42 -15.34 -8.34
C TRP A 44 -16.01 -14.84 -8.11
N PHE A 45 -15.89 -13.54 -7.86
CA PHE A 45 -14.88 -13.15 -6.93
C PHE A 45 -15.24 -13.92 -5.64
N GLY A 46 -14.63 -15.08 -5.45
CA GLY A 46 -14.86 -15.86 -4.25
C GLY A 46 -14.53 -14.98 -3.05
N PRO A 47 -15.12 -15.23 -1.89
CA PRO A 47 -14.81 -14.49 -0.69
C PRO A 47 -13.30 -14.61 -0.43
N PHE A 48 -12.57 -13.54 -0.69
CA PHE A 48 -11.16 -13.47 -0.40
C PHE A 48 -10.82 -12.12 0.21
N SER A 49 -9.79 -12.10 1.05
CA SER A 49 -9.32 -10.91 1.74
C SER A 49 -8.82 -9.85 0.77
N GLU A 50 -9.08 -8.58 1.06
CA GLU A 50 -8.39 -7.45 0.44
C GLU A 50 -7.18 -6.98 1.26
N CYS A 51 -6.91 -7.62 2.42
CA CYS A 51 -5.80 -7.33 3.31
C CYS A 51 -5.02 -8.59 3.67
N CYS A 52 -3.77 -8.41 4.06
CA CYS A 52 -2.96 -9.45 4.68
C CYS A 52 -1.99 -8.85 5.70
N SER A 53 -1.61 -9.67 6.67
CA SER A 53 -0.52 -9.39 7.62
C SER A 53 0.54 -10.46 7.54
N VAL A 54 1.78 -10.08 7.75
CA VAL A 54 2.92 -10.96 7.87
C VAL A 54 3.34 -11.05 9.32
N LEU A 55 3.46 -12.25 9.87
CA LEU A 55 3.82 -12.50 11.27
C LEU A 55 4.34 -13.93 11.43
N ASP A 56 5.08 -14.18 12.49
CA ASP A 56 5.33 -15.53 13.00
C ASP A 56 4.14 -15.94 13.89
N ALA A 57 3.17 -16.67 13.33
CA ALA A 57 1.90 -16.95 13.99
C ALA A 57 1.99 -18.09 15.00
N ASP A 58 2.93 -19.00 14.87
CA ASP A 58 3.06 -20.19 15.71
C ASP A 58 4.36 -20.25 16.51
N GLY A 59 5.25 -19.28 16.33
CA GLY A 59 6.48 -19.15 17.11
C GLY A 59 7.62 -20.03 16.65
N ASP A 60 7.62 -20.48 15.38
CA ASP A 60 8.69 -21.30 14.81
C ASP A 60 9.80 -20.48 14.15
N GLY A 61 9.60 -19.20 14.02
CA GLY A 61 10.53 -18.20 13.49
C GLY A 61 10.41 -17.98 11.99
N ASP A 62 9.56 -18.70 11.25
CA ASP A 62 9.23 -18.42 9.87
C ASP A 62 8.10 -17.36 9.78
N LEU A 63 8.09 -16.59 8.70
CA LEU A 63 7.04 -15.58 8.51
C LEU A 63 5.83 -16.20 7.81
N ASP A 64 4.73 -16.25 8.52
CA ASP A 64 3.42 -16.67 8.05
C ASP A 64 2.63 -15.52 7.47
N ILE A 65 1.49 -15.83 6.85
CA ILE A 65 0.58 -14.81 6.31
C ILE A 65 -0.82 -15.03 6.86
N ALA A 66 -1.37 -14.04 7.57
CA ALA A 66 -2.80 -13.98 7.84
C ALA A 66 -3.52 -13.25 6.69
N ALA A 67 -4.63 -13.81 6.21
CA ALA A 67 -5.47 -13.17 5.20
C ALA A 67 -6.91 -13.68 5.32
N GLY A 68 -7.86 -12.75 5.44
CA GLY A 68 -9.24 -13.10 5.67
C GLY A 68 -9.45 -13.85 6.96
N ARG A 69 -10.15 -14.99 6.91
CA ARG A 69 -10.42 -15.84 8.09
C ARG A 69 -9.33 -16.84 8.42
N ASN A 70 -8.29 -16.90 7.60
CA ASN A 70 -7.30 -17.97 7.66
C ASN A 70 -5.91 -17.37 7.80
N TRP A 71 -5.00 -18.19 8.30
CA TRP A 71 -3.59 -17.92 8.18
C TRP A 71 -2.90 -19.10 7.46
N TYR A 72 -1.73 -18.83 6.89
CA TYR A 72 -0.99 -19.74 6.03
C TYR A 72 0.42 -19.87 6.55
N GLU A 73 0.74 -21.07 7.05
CA GLU A 73 2.01 -21.42 7.68
C GLU A 73 3.10 -21.65 6.62
N ALA A 74 4.20 -20.92 6.75
CA ALA A 74 5.39 -21.11 5.95
C ALA A 74 6.14 -22.42 6.34
N PRO A 75 7.02 -22.94 5.48
CA PRO A 75 7.24 -22.54 4.09
C PRO A 75 6.26 -23.18 3.09
N ASP A 76 5.46 -24.14 3.53
CA ASP A 76 4.58 -24.94 2.67
C ASP A 76 3.21 -24.30 2.44
N TRP A 77 2.95 -23.18 3.07
CA TRP A 77 1.69 -22.43 3.03
C TRP A 77 0.48 -23.28 3.47
N THR A 78 0.71 -24.09 4.51
CA THR A 78 -0.35 -24.91 5.11
C THR A 78 -1.45 -24.01 5.67
N LYS A 79 -2.68 -24.19 5.16
CA LYS A 79 -3.82 -23.36 5.54
C LYS A 79 -4.40 -23.75 6.90
N HIS A 80 -4.40 -22.83 7.85
CA HIS A 80 -5.10 -22.89 9.13
C HIS A 80 -6.41 -22.09 9.05
N LYS A 81 -7.54 -22.80 9.15
CA LYS A 81 -8.86 -22.24 8.89
C LYS A 81 -9.47 -21.59 10.12
N ASP A 82 -10.25 -20.53 9.87
CA ASP A 82 -11.20 -19.95 10.83
C ASP A 82 -10.54 -19.50 12.14
N PHE A 83 -9.33 -18.92 12.08
CA PHE A 83 -8.72 -18.36 13.28
C PHE A 83 -9.53 -17.15 13.81
N ARG A 84 -10.28 -16.47 12.93
CA ARG A 84 -11.21 -15.39 13.30
C ARG A 84 -12.55 -15.49 12.56
N ASP A 85 -13.58 -14.80 13.07
CA ASP A 85 -14.86 -14.64 12.39
C ASP A 85 -14.86 -13.43 11.47
N GLY A 86 -15.73 -13.41 10.50
CA GLY A 86 -16.09 -12.21 9.76
C GLY A 86 -15.37 -12.06 8.44
N ALA A 87 -14.19 -11.68 8.40
CA ALA A 87 -13.32 -11.23 7.30
C ALA A 87 -13.57 -11.71 5.83
N GLU A 88 -14.38 -12.73 5.59
CA GLU A 88 -14.81 -13.16 4.26
C GLU A 88 -16.31 -12.92 4.09
N THR A 89 -16.71 -12.20 3.05
CA THR A 89 -18.13 -12.02 2.69
C THR A 89 -18.46 -12.76 1.39
N ASN A 90 -19.73 -13.13 1.20
CA ASN A 90 -20.21 -13.71 -0.05
C ASN A 90 -20.57 -12.61 -1.07
N GLY A 91 -19.77 -11.55 -1.11
CA GLY A 91 -20.02 -10.39 -1.96
C GLY A 91 -18.71 -9.82 -2.49
N PRO A 92 -18.79 -8.80 -3.31
CA PRO A 92 -17.60 -8.16 -3.88
C PRO A 92 -16.82 -7.29 -2.88
N GLU A 93 -17.34 -7.09 -1.66
CA GLU A 93 -16.65 -6.38 -0.58
C GLU A 93 -16.29 -7.34 0.54
N THR A 94 -15.11 -7.16 1.13
CA THR A 94 -14.61 -7.90 2.29
C THR A 94 -14.82 -7.11 3.57
N ASP A 95 -14.78 -7.77 4.73
CA ASP A 95 -15.01 -7.13 6.02
C ASP A 95 -13.68 -6.72 6.72
N ASP A 96 -12.57 -6.96 6.03
CA ASP A 96 -11.23 -6.58 6.44
C ASP A 96 -10.69 -5.47 5.52
N ASN A 97 -10.68 -4.23 6.02
CA ASN A 97 -10.28 -3.07 5.23
C ASN A 97 -8.80 -2.71 5.45
N SER A 98 -8.23 -3.13 6.54
CA SER A 98 -6.80 -3.00 6.85
C SER A 98 -6.44 -3.98 7.96
N GLU A 99 -5.23 -4.51 7.93
CA GLU A 99 -4.71 -5.31 9.02
C GLU A 99 -3.19 -5.27 9.10
N PHE A 100 -2.66 -5.50 10.30
CA PHE A 100 -1.24 -5.64 10.56
C PHE A 100 -1.00 -6.50 11.81
N ALA A 101 0.25 -6.97 11.97
CA ALA A 101 0.69 -7.72 13.13
C ALA A 101 1.27 -6.79 14.19
N MET A 102 0.93 -7.02 15.47
CA MET A 102 1.41 -6.26 16.61
C MET A 102 1.27 -7.11 17.88
N ASP A 103 2.26 -7.14 18.76
CA ASP A 103 2.14 -7.77 20.08
C ASP A 103 1.42 -6.80 21.05
N VAL A 104 0.08 -6.77 20.98
CA VAL A 104 -0.74 -5.79 21.71
C VAL A 104 -0.64 -5.93 23.23
N ASN A 105 -0.55 -7.17 23.70
CA ASN A 105 -0.54 -7.48 25.15
C ASN A 105 0.87 -7.74 25.72
N ARG A 106 1.90 -7.59 24.89
CA ARG A 106 3.31 -7.75 25.25
C ARG A 106 3.64 -9.13 25.81
N ASP A 107 2.97 -10.16 25.27
CA ASP A 107 3.21 -11.55 25.70
C ASP A 107 4.27 -12.28 24.84
N GLY A 108 4.86 -11.58 23.89
CA GLY A 108 5.92 -12.07 23.00
C GLY A 108 5.38 -12.80 21.76
N ARG A 109 4.07 -12.79 21.52
CA ARG A 109 3.45 -13.33 20.31
C ARG A 109 2.81 -12.20 19.50
N MET A 110 3.01 -12.26 18.21
CA MET A 110 2.33 -11.33 17.30
C MET A 110 0.84 -11.65 17.22
N ASP A 111 0.02 -10.65 17.52
CA ASP A 111 -1.42 -10.62 17.34
C ASP A 111 -1.78 -10.03 15.98
N ILE A 112 -3.06 -10.03 15.63
CA ILE A 112 -3.59 -9.30 14.47
C ILE A 112 -4.47 -8.15 14.94
N VAL A 113 -4.18 -6.95 14.44
CA VAL A 113 -5.10 -5.80 14.49
C VAL A 113 -5.72 -5.64 13.11
N SER A 114 -7.04 -5.62 13.04
CA SER A 114 -7.78 -5.50 11.78
C SER A 114 -8.96 -4.56 11.92
N SER A 115 -9.38 -3.95 10.83
CA SER A 115 -10.52 -3.04 10.78
C SER A 115 -11.57 -3.48 9.77
N GLY A 116 -12.82 -3.05 9.99
CA GLY A 116 -13.92 -3.32 9.08
C GLY A 116 -15.09 -2.35 9.29
N TRP A 117 -15.92 -2.23 8.26
CA TRP A 117 -17.06 -1.32 8.27
C TRP A 117 -18.40 -1.97 7.96
N MET A 118 -18.41 -3.21 7.47
CA MET A 118 -19.65 -3.92 7.09
C MET A 118 -20.29 -4.64 8.30
N ARG A 119 -19.76 -5.79 8.67
CA ARG A 119 -20.25 -6.61 9.78
C ARG A 119 -19.47 -6.32 11.06
N MET A 120 -18.18 -6.11 10.90
CA MET A 120 -17.25 -5.76 11.96
C MET A 120 -17.00 -4.25 11.90
N LYS A 121 -17.80 -3.48 12.64
CA LYS A 121 -17.73 -2.03 12.65
C LYS A 121 -16.73 -1.52 13.67
N GLY A 122 -15.58 -1.04 13.17
CA GLY A 122 -14.48 -0.54 13.99
C GLY A 122 -13.17 -1.30 13.81
N ALA A 123 -12.26 -1.13 14.77
CA ALA A 123 -11.01 -1.87 14.84
C ALA A 123 -11.07 -2.95 15.90
N PHE A 124 -10.43 -4.08 15.62
CA PHE A 124 -10.42 -5.28 16.46
C PHE A 124 -9.01 -5.81 16.61
N TRP A 125 -8.70 -6.22 17.83
CA TRP A 125 -7.54 -6.98 18.21
C TRP A 125 -7.90 -8.46 18.32
N TYR A 126 -7.18 -9.32 17.62
CA TYR A 126 -7.27 -10.78 17.67
C TYR A 126 -6.06 -11.31 18.38
N GLU A 127 -6.24 -11.70 19.63
CA GLU A 127 -5.20 -12.22 20.53
C GLU A 127 -4.71 -13.60 20.09
N ASN A 128 -3.42 -13.71 19.76
CA ASN A 128 -2.82 -14.97 19.35
C ASN A 128 -2.65 -15.93 20.54
N PRO A 129 -3.35 -17.08 20.58
CA PRO A 129 -3.24 -18.03 21.69
C PRO A 129 -1.96 -18.87 21.66
N GLY A 130 -1.06 -18.70 20.67
CA GLY A 130 0.11 -19.53 20.48
C GLY A 130 -0.23 -21.00 20.18
N LYS A 131 -1.34 -21.26 19.51
CA LYS A 131 -1.83 -22.62 19.21
C LYS A 131 -2.45 -22.68 17.82
N LYS A 132 -2.04 -23.70 17.04
CA LYS A 132 -2.62 -23.96 15.72
C LYS A 132 -4.09 -24.42 15.84
N ASN A 133 -4.88 -24.13 14.83
CA ASN A 133 -6.28 -24.57 14.69
C ASN A 133 -7.20 -24.20 15.86
N VAL A 134 -6.92 -23.07 16.49
CA VAL A 134 -7.73 -22.48 17.56
C VAL A 134 -8.20 -21.10 17.11
N LYS A 135 -9.43 -20.77 17.48
CA LYS A 135 -9.97 -19.45 17.22
C LYS A 135 -9.33 -18.43 18.15
N TRP A 136 -8.89 -17.30 17.59
CA TRP A 136 -8.30 -16.22 18.34
C TRP A 136 -9.41 -15.38 18.99
N LYS A 137 -9.16 -14.89 20.17
CA LYS A 137 -10.10 -14.05 20.89
C LYS A 137 -10.12 -12.66 20.29
N ALA A 138 -11.32 -12.22 19.82
CA ALA A 138 -11.51 -10.87 19.30
C ALA A 138 -11.88 -9.89 20.42
N THR A 139 -11.20 -8.73 20.45
CA THR A 139 -11.54 -7.60 21.31
C THR A 139 -11.69 -6.36 20.43
N ARG A 140 -12.84 -5.68 20.51
CA ARG A 140 -13.01 -4.40 19.79
C ARG A 140 -12.26 -3.31 20.53
N ILE A 141 -11.29 -2.69 19.87
CA ILE A 141 -10.40 -1.67 20.42
C ILE A 141 -10.82 -0.25 20.03
N HIS A 142 -11.53 -0.08 18.89
CA HIS A 142 -12.11 1.19 18.49
C HIS A 142 -13.49 0.97 17.87
N ALA A 143 -14.50 1.71 18.29
CA ALA A 143 -15.86 1.60 17.80
C ALA A 143 -16.16 2.70 16.78
N CYS A 144 -16.29 2.34 15.52
CA CYS A 144 -16.57 3.27 14.44
C CYS A 144 -17.43 2.63 13.35
N GLU A 145 -18.44 3.35 12.87
CA GLU A 145 -19.30 2.90 11.76
C GLU A 145 -18.66 3.15 10.38
N ASN A 146 -17.78 4.17 10.30
CA ASN A 146 -17.15 4.65 9.07
C ASN A 146 -15.66 4.28 9.05
N MET A 147 -15.30 3.11 9.58
CA MET A 147 -13.91 2.68 9.65
C MET A 147 -13.36 2.34 8.27
N GLU A 148 -12.27 3.00 7.86
CA GLU A 148 -11.55 2.67 6.63
C GLU A 148 -10.38 1.74 6.90
N GLY A 149 -9.55 2.06 7.90
CA GLY A 149 -8.37 1.28 8.17
C GLY A 149 -7.67 1.60 9.47
N VAL A 150 -6.57 0.89 9.70
CA VAL A 150 -5.66 1.05 10.84
C VAL A 150 -4.22 1.08 10.34
N ILE A 151 -3.38 1.95 10.94
CA ILE A 151 -1.96 2.11 10.61
C ILE A 151 -1.16 1.97 11.90
N PRO A 152 -0.16 1.05 11.97
CA PRO A 152 0.76 0.96 13.09
C PRO A 152 1.86 2.01 13.00
N GLY A 153 2.43 2.39 14.12
CA GLY A 153 3.67 3.16 14.25
C GLY A 153 3.83 3.82 15.59
N ASP A 154 5.05 4.06 15.99
CA ASP A 154 5.42 4.73 17.24
C ASP A 154 5.04 6.23 17.14
N ILE A 155 3.77 6.53 17.49
CA ILE A 155 3.23 7.88 17.30
C ILE A 155 3.74 8.84 18.37
N ASP A 156 3.91 8.41 19.61
CA ASP A 156 4.35 9.31 20.69
C ASP A 156 5.87 9.28 20.98
N GLY A 157 6.60 8.40 20.32
CA GLY A 157 8.06 8.33 20.38
C GLY A 157 8.58 7.59 21.61
N ASP A 158 7.78 6.70 22.20
CA ASP A 158 8.16 5.93 23.40
C ASP A 158 8.84 4.58 23.06
N GLY A 159 8.83 4.18 21.78
CA GLY A 159 9.53 3.02 21.25
C GLY A 159 8.67 1.80 21.05
N ASP A 160 7.35 1.90 21.21
CA ASP A 160 6.41 0.86 20.85
C ASP A 160 5.38 1.35 19.80
N ASP A 161 4.76 0.42 19.08
CA ASP A 161 3.81 0.77 18.04
C ASP A 161 2.45 1.11 18.66
N ASP A 162 1.92 2.25 18.22
CA ASP A 162 0.55 2.71 18.40
C ASP A 162 -0.30 2.39 17.18
N ILE A 163 -1.58 2.79 17.21
CA ILE A 163 -2.52 2.54 16.12
C ILE A 163 -3.22 3.84 15.73
N LEU A 164 -2.99 4.33 14.50
CA LEU A 164 -3.81 5.39 13.93
C LEU A 164 -5.07 4.79 13.32
N ALA A 165 -6.25 5.27 13.76
CA ALA A 165 -7.53 4.88 13.17
C ALA A 165 -7.90 5.82 12.01
N ASN A 166 -8.34 5.26 10.88
CA ASN A 166 -8.78 6.00 9.70
C ASN A 166 -10.27 5.80 9.43
N HIS A 167 -10.97 6.90 9.20
CA HIS A 167 -12.38 6.93 8.85
C HIS A 167 -12.55 7.28 7.36
N TRP A 168 -13.43 6.58 6.64
CA TRP A 168 -13.74 6.94 5.25
C TRP A 168 -14.61 8.20 5.12
N SER A 169 -15.25 8.63 6.19
CA SER A 169 -15.90 9.93 6.30
C SER A 169 -16.01 10.35 7.77
N PRO A 170 -16.15 11.66 8.07
CA PRO A 170 -16.29 12.15 9.43
C PRO A 170 -17.43 11.48 10.19
N VAL A 171 -17.17 11.12 11.45
CA VAL A 171 -18.17 10.55 12.36
C VAL A 171 -18.53 11.58 13.42
N PRO A 172 -19.82 11.96 13.59
CA PRO A 172 -20.22 12.90 14.61
C PRO A 172 -19.77 12.48 16.02
N GLY A 173 -19.04 13.37 16.69
CA GLY A 173 -18.51 13.12 18.04
C GLY A 173 -17.21 12.34 18.11
N GLN A 174 -16.68 11.95 16.97
CA GLN A 174 -15.35 11.39 16.81
C GLN A 174 -14.43 12.40 16.09
N GLY A 175 -13.27 11.97 15.63
CA GLY A 175 -12.30 12.78 14.90
C GLY A 175 -11.08 11.93 14.60
N VAL A 176 -10.02 12.54 14.12
CA VAL A 176 -8.74 11.84 13.91
C VAL A 176 -8.27 11.29 15.24
N THR A 177 -8.14 9.99 15.31
CA THR A 177 -7.98 9.24 16.56
C THR A 177 -6.80 8.30 16.45
N TRP A 178 -5.98 8.25 17.51
CA TRP A 178 -4.98 7.22 17.68
C TRP A 178 -5.17 6.50 19.01
N LEU A 179 -4.69 5.26 19.08
CA LEU A 179 -4.74 4.41 20.26
C LEU A 179 -3.30 4.23 20.73
N GLU A 180 -2.96 4.83 21.86
CA GLU A 180 -1.68 4.71 22.55
C GLU A 180 -1.52 3.31 23.12
N SER A 181 -0.43 2.63 22.80
CA SER A 181 -0.03 1.38 23.42
C SER A 181 0.51 1.65 24.83
N ILE A 182 0.08 0.87 25.80
CA ILE A 182 0.51 1.02 27.19
C ILE A 182 0.89 -0.32 27.84
N ASP A 183 1.76 -0.29 28.85
CA ASP A 183 2.38 -1.46 29.49
C ASP A 183 1.43 -2.42 30.22
N LYS A 184 0.14 -2.10 30.33
CA LYS A 184 -0.84 -2.88 31.11
C LYS A 184 -2.24 -2.76 30.56
N ALA A 185 -3.09 -3.74 30.84
CA ALA A 185 -4.49 -3.67 30.49
C ALA A 185 -5.14 -2.32 30.91
N PRO A 186 -5.89 -1.65 30.00
CA PRO A 186 -6.52 -2.21 28.78
C PRO A 186 -5.60 -2.33 27.54
N TRP A 187 -4.31 -2.11 27.63
CA TRP A 187 -3.25 -2.17 26.62
C TRP A 187 -3.28 -1.02 25.60
N LEU A 188 -4.44 -0.47 25.31
CA LEU A 188 -4.63 0.61 24.34
C LEU A 188 -5.50 1.70 24.95
N VAL A 189 -5.10 2.96 24.78
CA VAL A 189 -5.83 4.16 25.24
C VAL A 189 -6.13 5.07 24.06
N GLU A 190 -7.41 5.42 23.87
CA GLU A 190 -7.87 6.22 22.74
C GLU A 190 -7.65 7.73 22.99
N HIS A 191 -7.09 8.43 21.99
CA HIS A 191 -6.86 9.87 21.97
C HIS A 191 -7.42 10.49 20.70
N VAL A 192 -8.33 11.44 20.84
CA VAL A 192 -8.85 12.26 19.73
C VAL A 192 -8.07 13.55 19.64
N ILE A 193 -7.33 13.77 18.56
CA ILE A 193 -6.43 14.91 18.38
C ILE A 193 -7.10 16.13 17.76
N GLY A 194 -8.11 15.94 16.93
CA GLY A 194 -8.86 16.99 16.24
C GLY A 194 -9.98 16.41 15.39
N THR A 195 -10.73 17.28 14.73
CA THR A 195 -11.83 16.89 13.83
C THR A 195 -11.60 17.36 12.39
N GLU A 196 -10.61 18.23 12.18
CA GLU A 196 -10.25 18.68 10.85
C GLU A 196 -9.60 17.56 10.07
N GLY A 197 -9.92 17.43 8.79
CA GLY A 197 -9.30 16.44 7.91
C GLY A 197 -9.67 14.98 8.19
N ASP A 198 -10.54 14.69 9.16
CA ASP A 198 -11.07 13.35 9.41
C ASP A 198 -11.88 12.89 8.21
N ASN A 199 -11.27 12.07 7.35
CA ASN A 199 -11.85 11.60 6.09
C ASN A 199 -11.00 10.46 5.51
N HIS A 200 -11.39 9.95 4.32
CA HIS A 200 -10.74 8.85 3.63
C HIS A 200 -9.27 9.13 3.31
N GLY A 201 -8.39 8.37 3.92
CA GLY A 201 -6.94 8.44 3.79
C GLY A 201 -6.28 9.22 4.93
N ASN A 202 -5.34 8.58 5.59
CA ASN A 202 -4.43 9.21 6.54
C ASN A 202 -3.08 8.48 6.55
N GLY A 203 -2.13 9.02 7.30
CA GLY A 203 -0.80 8.45 7.48
C GLY A 203 -0.06 9.10 8.63
N ILE A 204 1.13 8.61 8.90
CA ILE A 204 2.01 9.10 9.97
C ILE A 204 3.39 9.43 9.39
N GLY A 205 4.08 10.39 9.98
CA GLY A 205 5.47 10.75 9.68
C GLY A 205 5.83 12.15 10.10
N ASP A 206 7.09 12.43 10.26
CA ASP A 206 7.62 13.75 10.65
C ASP A 206 7.57 14.73 9.45
N VAL A 207 6.49 15.50 9.32
CA VAL A 207 6.30 16.43 8.20
C VAL A 207 7.19 17.65 8.31
N ASN A 208 7.41 18.13 9.54
CA ASN A 208 8.09 19.39 9.77
C ASN A 208 9.60 19.27 10.06
N GLY A 209 10.12 18.07 10.21
CA GLY A 209 11.53 17.78 10.49
C GLY A 209 11.94 18.05 11.93
N ASP A 210 10.99 18.02 12.87
CA ASP A 210 11.27 18.29 14.28
C ASP A 210 11.54 17.03 15.12
N GLY A 211 11.49 15.86 14.49
CA GLY A 211 11.76 14.56 15.09
C GLY A 211 10.57 13.93 15.81
N ARG A 212 9.38 14.52 15.71
CA ARG A 212 8.13 13.94 16.21
C ARG A 212 7.26 13.46 15.05
N VAL A 213 6.45 12.45 15.32
CA VAL A 213 5.56 11.86 14.31
C VAL A 213 4.27 12.68 14.19
N ASP A 214 4.08 13.32 13.06
CA ASP A 214 2.85 14.04 12.71
C ASP A 214 1.82 13.08 12.08
N ILE A 215 0.56 13.52 12.02
CA ILE A 215 -0.50 12.78 11.34
C ILE A 215 -0.93 13.55 10.10
N VAL A 216 -0.82 12.90 8.93
CA VAL A 216 -1.23 13.47 7.65
C VAL A 216 -2.63 13.01 7.27
N THR A 217 -3.38 13.91 6.62
CA THR A 217 -4.75 13.70 6.13
C THR A 217 -4.87 14.23 4.70
N PRO A 218 -5.95 13.96 3.95
CA PRO A 218 -6.10 14.53 2.61
C PRO A 218 -6.21 16.06 2.56
N PHE A 219 -6.44 16.72 3.68
CA PHE A 219 -6.71 18.17 3.77
C PHE A 219 -5.61 18.97 4.46
N GLY A 220 -4.52 18.33 4.82
CA GLY A 220 -3.43 18.90 5.59
C GLY A 220 -2.89 17.92 6.63
N TRP A 221 -2.24 18.44 7.67
CA TRP A 221 -1.58 17.59 8.64
C TRP A 221 -1.69 18.16 10.06
N TYR A 222 -1.58 17.29 11.05
CA TYR A 222 -1.56 17.62 12.46
C TYR A 222 -0.13 17.59 12.98
N GLU A 223 0.35 18.73 13.49
CA GLU A 223 1.63 18.82 14.17
C GLU A 223 1.52 18.24 15.58
N GLN A 224 2.39 17.28 15.87
CA GLN A 224 2.43 16.65 17.18
C GLN A 224 2.98 17.61 18.24
N PRO A 225 2.25 17.87 19.34
CA PRO A 225 2.79 18.62 20.46
C PRO A 225 3.73 17.76 21.31
N PRO A 226 4.66 18.34 22.06
CA PRO A 226 5.36 17.61 23.10
C PRO A 226 4.35 16.98 24.09
N GLN A 227 4.52 15.69 24.44
CA GLN A 227 3.57 14.93 25.27
C GLN A 227 2.17 14.89 24.62
N PRO A 228 1.99 14.12 23.54
CA PRO A 228 0.80 14.19 22.69
C PRO A 228 -0.47 13.60 23.32
N ALA A 229 -0.34 12.68 24.29
CA ALA A 229 -1.45 12.01 24.92
C ALA A 229 -2.46 12.98 25.56
N GLY A 230 -3.73 12.83 25.20
CA GLY A 230 -4.82 13.68 25.70
C GLY A 230 -4.79 15.14 25.26
N LYS A 231 -3.95 15.50 24.28
CA LYS A 231 -3.85 16.87 23.75
C LYS A 231 -4.66 17.02 22.46
N LYS A 232 -5.04 18.26 22.15
CA LYS A 232 -5.43 18.68 20.81
C LYS A 232 -4.18 19.11 20.05
N TRP A 233 -4.05 18.63 18.80
CA TRP A 233 -2.92 18.95 17.94
C TRP A 233 -3.24 20.14 17.04
N THR A 234 -2.21 20.85 16.59
CA THR A 234 -2.38 21.96 15.65
C THR A 234 -2.58 21.41 14.24
N PHE A 235 -3.66 21.81 13.58
CA PHE A 235 -3.94 21.41 12.20
C PHE A 235 -3.45 22.46 11.21
N HIS A 236 -2.61 22.05 10.25
CA HIS A 236 -2.06 22.86 9.16
C HIS A 236 -2.75 22.51 7.84
N LYS A 237 -3.33 23.53 7.16
CA LYS A 237 -4.05 23.38 5.88
C LYS A 237 -3.14 23.72 4.69
N ASP A 238 -1.96 23.15 4.64
CA ASP A 238 -0.92 23.54 3.69
C ASP A 238 -1.10 22.89 2.31
N TYR A 239 -1.94 21.86 2.21
CA TYR A 239 -2.28 21.17 0.97
C TYR A 239 -3.69 20.59 0.96
N LEU A 240 -4.12 20.15 -0.22
CA LEU A 240 -5.33 19.37 -0.47
C LEU A 240 -5.01 18.26 -1.46
N VAL A 241 -5.35 17.01 -1.16
CA VAL A 241 -5.33 15.93 -2.14
C VAL A 241 -6.48 16.14 -3.12
N HIS A 242 -6.16 16.35 -4.39
CA HIS A 242 -7.14 16.84 -5.36
C HIS A 242 -7.17 16.00 -6.64
N ARG A 243 -8.28 16.11 -7.38
CA ARG A 243 -8.47 15.44 -8.66
C ARG A 243 -7.55 16.03 -9.73
N ILE A 244 -7.10 15.17 -10.65
CA ILE A 244 -6.31 15.57 -11.83
C ILE A 244 -7.05 16.65 -12.62
N GLY A 245 -6.41 17.80 -12.80
CA GLY A 245 -6.98 18.95 -13.53
C GLY A 245 -8.02 19.76 -12.75
N GLU A 246 -8.40 19.37 -11.53
CA GLU A 246 -9.39 20.05 -10.69
C GLU A 246 -8.83 20.33 -9.27
N PRO A 247 -7.88 21.27 -9.10
CA PRO A 247 -7.13 21.45 -7.86
C PRO A 247 -7.98 21.91 -6.66
N GLN A 248 -9.25 22.26 -6.89
CA GLN A 248 -10.19 22.63 -5.83
C GLN A 248 -11.12 21.48 -5.42
N ARG A 249 -11.03 20.33 -6.12
CA ARG A 249 -11.89 19.18 -5.87
C ARG A 249 -11.13 18.09 -5.15
N TYR A 250 -11.48 17.87 -3.89
CA TYR A 250 -11.00 16.76 -3.08
C TYR A 250 -11.32 15.42 -3.71
N ILE A 251 -10.42 14.45 -3.53
CA ILE A 251 -10.64 13.02 -3.80
C ILE A 251 -10.23 12.17 -2.59
N PRO A 252 -10.89 11.00 -2.39
CA PRO A 252 -10.46 10.04 -1.40
C PRO A 252 -9.02 9.60 -1.63
N ALA A 253 -8.20 9.71 -0.59
CA ALA A 253 -6.78 9.39 -0.64
C ALA A 253 -6.51 7.92 -0.29
N SER A 254 -5.33 7.43 -0.62
CA SER A 254 -4.83 6.12 -0.21
C SER A 254 -4.74 5.98 1.31
N HIS A 255 -4.68 4.76 1.76
CA HIS A 255 -4.43 4.37 3.14
C HIS A 255 -3.31 3.32 3.16
N PRO A 256 -2.09 3.67 3.61
CA PRO A 256 -1.66 4.97 4.17
C PRO A 256 -1.41 6.07 3.12
N ILE A 257 -1.38 7.33 3.58
CA ILE A 257 -0.64 8.43 2.97
C ILE A 257 0.79 8.34 3.52
N LEU A 258 1.82 8.40 2.66
CA LEU A 258 3.20 8.19 3.07
C LEU A 258 3.94 9.53 3.21
N VAL A 259 4.84 9.62 4.18
CA VAL A 259 5.73 10.78 4.41
C VAL A 259 7.16 10.32 4.21
N HIS A 260 7.88 10.94 3.26
CA HIS A 260 9.24 10.57 2.89
C HIS A 260 9.94 11.68 2.11
N ASP A 261 11.24 11.88 2.32
CA ASP A 261 12.08 12.79 1.50
C ASP A 261 12.37 12.17 0.13
N VAL A 262 11.49 12.44 -0.84
CA VAL A 262 11.50 11.83 -2.18
C VAL A 262 12.66 12.35 -3.04
N ASN A 263 13.03 13.62 -2.88
CA ASN A 263 14.01 14.28 -3.74
C ASN A 263 15.40 14.44 -3.11
N ASN A 264 15.57 14.01 -1.85
CA ASN A 264 16.78 14.11 -1.03
C ASN A 264 17.17 15.57 -0.72
N ASP A 265 16.21 16.46 -0.51
CA ASP A 265 16.43 17.86 -0.12
C ASP A 265 16.34 18.10 1.39
N LYS A 266 16.07 17.02 2.16
CA LYS A 266 15.90 16.98 3.62
C LYS A 266 14.58 17.57 4.13
N LEU A 267 13.63 17.77 3.25
CA LEU A 267 12.25 18.04 3.61
C LEU A 267 11.42 16.79 3.30
N ASN A 268 10.61 16.39 4.24
CA ASN A 268 9.75 15.25 4.00
C ASN A 268 8.55 15.65 3.11
N ASP A 269 8.41 14.95 2.02
CA ASP A 269 7.32 15.08 1.07
C ASP A 269 6.17 14.15 1.43
N ILE A 270 5.06 14.22 0.68
CA ILE A 270 3.89 13.37 0.87
C ILE A 270 3.64 12.57 -0.41
N ILE A 271 3.54 11.24 -0.30
CA ILE A 271 3.14 10.37 -1.41
C ILE A 271 1.71 9.92 -1.18
N VAL A 272 0.86 10.06 -2.19
CA VAL A 272 -0.57 9.80 -2.07
C VAL A 272 -1.15 9.20 -3.35
N GLY A 273 -1.96 8.15 -3.20
CA GLY A 273 -2.75 7.54 -4.25
C GLY A 273 -4.20 8.01 -4.21
N ALA A 274 -4.88 7.96 -5.34
CA ALA A 274 -6.32 8.15 -5.43
C ALA A 274 -7.03 6.80 -5.26
N SER A 275 -7.73 6.59 -4.14
CA SER A 275 -8.35 5.31 -3.82
C SER A 275 -9.50 4.94 -4.75
N HIS A 276 -10.26 5.93 -5.26
CA HIS A 276 -11.49 5.75 -6.02
C HIS A 276 -11.49 6.48 -7.36
N GLU A 277 -10.38 7.11 -7.70
CA GLU A 277 -10.19 7.92 -8.90
C GLU A 277 -8.85 7.56 -9.57
N TYR A 278 -8.50 8.27 -10.65
CA TYR A 278 -7.18 8.22 -11.26
C TYR A 278 -6.18 9.05 -10.46
N GLY A 279 -4.97 8.57 -10.37
CA GLY A 279 -3.81 9.31 -9.93
C GLY A 279 -3.01 8.66 -8.81
N LEU A 280 -1.70 8.78 -8.97
CA LEU A 280 -0.69 8.60 -7.94
C LEU A 280 0.20 9.84 -7.99
N ALA A 281 0.43 10.48 -6.88
CA ALA A 281 1.17 11.73 -6.81
C ALA A 281 2.14 11.77 -5.62
N TRP A 282 3.14 12.64 -5.74
CA TRP A 282 3.86 13.14 -4.59
C TRP A 282 3.73 14.66 -4.51
N LEU A 283 3.65 15.18 -3.29
CA LEU A 283 3.52 16.58 -2.98
C LEU A 283 4.88 17.03 -2.46
N GLU A 284 5.65 17.71 -3.32
CA GLU A 284 6.96 18.26 -3.01
C GLU A 284 6.83 19.39 -2.01
N GLN A 285 7.43 19.21 -0.83
CA GLN A 285 7.47 20.23 0.20
C GLN A 285 8.52 21.30 -0.13
N SER A 286 8.19 22.53 0.19
CA SER A 286 9.15 23.65 0.20
C SER A 286 8.86 24.57 1.38
N VAL A 287 9.94 25.18 1.92
CA VAL A 287 9.86 26.09 3.06
C VAL A 287 10.46 27.43 2.63
N ASP A 288 9.71 28.51 2.78
CA ASP A 288 10.19 29.85 2.46
C ASP A 288 11.10 30.42 3.58
N ARG A 289 11.64 31.63 3.36
CA ARG A 289 12.51 32.30 4.33
C ARG A 289 11.82 32.69 5.63
N ALA A 290 10.50 32.75 5.64
CA ALA A 290 9.69 33.03 6.83
C ALA A 290 9.30 31.74 7.59
N GLY A 291 9.64 30.57 7.06
CA GLY A 291 9.30 29.27 7.62
C GLY A 291 7.94 28.75 7.17
N ALA A 292 7.25 29.42 6.25
CA ALA A 292 5.97 28.95 5.73
C ALA A 292 6.18 27.78 4.76
N ARG A 293 5.41 26.71 4.98
CA ARG A 293 5.43 25.49 4.15
C ARG A 293 4.44 25.61 3.00
N SER A 294 4.79 25.01 1.90
CA SER A 294 3.92 24.84 0.74
C SER A 294 4.21 23.52 0.05
N PHE A 295 3.21 22.96 -0.61
CA PHE A 295 3.31 21.66 -1.26
C PHE A 295 2.91 21.78 -2.74
N LYS A 296 3.77 21.26 -3.62
CA LYS A 296 3.55 21.27 -5.07
C LYS A 296 3.28 19.85 -5.54
N THR A 297 2.13 19.63 -6.15
CA THR A 297 1.75 18.30 -6.66
C THR A 297 2.52 17.93 -7.92
N HIS A 298 3.16 16.76 -7.89
CA HIS A 298 3.76 16.09 -9.03
C HIS A 298 3.04 14.75 -9.24
N TRP A 299 2.48 14.59 -10.42
CA TRP A 299 1.79 13.35 -10.76
C TRP A 299 2.80 12.28 -11.21
N ILE A 300 2.83 11.16 -10.50
CA ILE A 300 3.60 9.96 -10.83
C ILE A 300 2.84 9.17 -11.90
N GLU A 301 1.53 8.94 -11.67
CA GLU A 301 0.63 8.30 -12.61
C GLU A 301 -0.65 9.13 -12.80
N LYS A 302 -1.13 9.21 -14.05
CA LYS A 302 -2.40 9.89 -14.39
C LYS A 302 -3.41 8.98 -15.06
N ASP A 303 -2.91 7.91 -15.68
CA ASP A 303 -3.71 7.00 -16.51
C ASP A 303 -4.12 5.74 -15.75
N PHE A 304 -3.64 5.57 -14.53
CA PHE A 304 -3.97 4.47 -13.62
C PHE A 304 -4.71 5.01 -12.40
N GLY A 305 -5.59 4.18 -11.85
CA GLY A 305 -6.40 4.56 -10.68
C GLY A 305 -6.61 3.42 -9.71
N GLN A 306 -7.33 3.71 -8.62
CA GLN A 306 -7.58 2.77 -7.54
C GLN A 306 -6.31 2.39 -6.74
N PHE A 307 -5.38 3.33 -6.58
CA PHE A 307 -4.22 3.19 -5.71
C PHE A 307 -4.66 3.32 -4.25
N HIS A 308 -5.26 2.25 -3.71
CA HIS A 308 -5.88 2.28 -2.40
C HIS A 308 -4.85 2.13 -1.27
N THR A 309 -3.79 1.35 -1.51
CA THR A 309 -2.70 1.12 -0.56
C THR A 309 -1.34 1.26 -1.21
N MET A 310 -0.35 1.60 -0.39
CA MET A 310 1.05 1.77 -0.79
C MET A 310 1.97 1.38 0.36
N GLU A 311 3.19 0.94 0.05
CA GLU A 311 4.23 0.67 1.03
C GLU A 311 5.61 1.04 0.48
N LEU A 312 6.50 1.48 1.38
CA LEU A 312 7.90 1.79 1.08
C LEU A 312 8.81 0.70 1.63
N GLY A 313 9.75 0.22 0.82
CA GLY A 313 10.77 -0.75 1.22
C GLY A 313 11.89 -0.83 0.20
N ASP A 314 13.09 -1.18 0.62
CA ASP A 314 14.22 -1.40 -0.27
C ASP A 314 14.04 -2.73 -1.02
N LEU A 315 13.70 -2.67 -2.29
CA LEU A 315 13.43 -3.83 -3.14
C LEU A 315 14.60 -4.19 -4.06
N ASN A 316 15.49 -3.23 -4.29
CA ASN A 316 16.61 -3.39 -5.21
C ASN A 316 17.96 -3.54 -4.49
N GLY A 317 18.00 -3.40 -3.16
CA GLY A 317 19.19 -3.55 -2.33
C GLY A 317 20.12 -2.34 -2.37
N ASP A 318 19.64 -1.14 -2.77
CA ASP A 318 20.45 0.07 -2.84
C ASP A 318 20.45 0.88 -1.53
N GLY A 319 19.71 0.43 -0.52
CA GLY A 319 19.60 1.05 0.80
C GLY A 319 18.63 2.21 0.86
N LYS A 320 17.80 2.41 -0.17
CA LYS A 320 16.75 3.43 -0.21
C LYS A 320 15.38 2.77 -0.38
N PRO A 321 14.32 3.38 0.15
CA PRO A 321 12.99 2.82 -0.02
C PRO A 321 12.47 3.05 -1.44
N ASP A 322 11.98 1.97 -2.04
CA ASP A 322 11.18 1.93 -3.25
C ASP A 322 9.69 1.96 -2.88
N LEU A 323 8.83 2.33 -3.82
CA LEU A 323 7.38 2.39 -3.60
C LEU A 323 6.69 1.20 -4.27
N VAL A 324 5.85 0.48 -3.53
CA VAL A 324 4.96 -0.55 -4.08
C VAL A 324 3.52 -0.08 -4.00
N SER A 325 2.77 -0.27 -5.07
CA SER A 325 1.33 -0.04 -5.11
C SER A 325 0.68 -0.77 -6.28
N GLY A 326 -0.64 -0.68 -6.37
CA GLY A 326 -1.38 -1.26 -7.48
C GLY A 326 -2.87 -1.01 -7.39
N LYS A 327 -3.60 -1.66 -8.27
CA LYS A 327 -5.04 -1.43 -8.43
C LYS A 327 -5.87 -2.27 -7.49
N ARG A 328 -6.73 -1.62 -6.71
CA ARG A 328 -7.86 -2.28 -6.05
C ARG A 328 -8.89 -2.69 -7.11
N LEU A 329 -9.13 -3.99 -7.19
CA LEU A 329 -9.98 -4.55 -8.23
C LEU A 329 -11.45 -4.41 -7.89
N PHE A 330 -12.26 -3.99 -8.89
CA PHE A 330 -13.72 -3.98 -8.83
C PHE A 330 -14.27 -3.35 -7.54
N ALA A 331 -13.68 -2.23 -7.13
CA ALA A 331 -14.08 -1.50 -5.95
C ALA A 331 -15.54 -1.01 -6.07
N HIS A 332 -16.24 -1.01 -4.95
CA HIS A 332 -17.66 -0.61 -4.85
C HIS A 332 -18.57 -1.21 -5.93
N HIS A 333 -18.40 -2.50 -6.23
CA HIS A 333 -19.21 -3.21 -7.22
C HIS A 333 -19.12 -2.60 -8.64
N GLY A 334 -17.94 -2.10 -9.01
CA GLY A 334 -17.73 -1.48 -10.32
C GLY A 334 -18.33 -0.08 -10.48
N ARG A 335 -18.58 0.64 -9.37
CA ARG A 335 -19.13 2.00 -9.42
C ARG A 335 -18.09 3.09 -9.47
N ASP A 336 -16.86 2.77 -9.04
CA ASP A 336 -15.77 3.74 -9.02
C ASP A 336 -15.21 4.01 -10.41
N THR A 337 -14.61 5.17 -10.57
CA THR A 337 -13.82 5.51 -11.74
C THR A 337 -12.70 4.47 -11.90
N SER A 338 -12.37 4.07 -13.12
CA SER A 338 -11.34 3.08 -13.45
C SER A 338 -11.61 1.62 -13.01
N CYS A 339 -12.75 1.27 -12.43
CA CYS A 339 -13.04 -0.10 -11.96
C CYS A 339 -12.82 -1.19 -13.00
N TYR A 340 -13.08 -0.86 -14.25
CA TYR A 340 -13.00 -1.80 -15.39
C TYR A 340 -11.68 -1.72 -16.15
N ASP A 341 -10.76 -0.88 -15.72
CA ASP A 341 -9.43 -0.77 -16.29
C ASP A 341 -8.57 -1.98 -15.94
N PRO A 342 -7.49 -2.25 -16.68
CA PRO A 342 -6.57 -3.34 -16.40
C PRO A 342 -6.14 -3.41 -14.94
N SER A 343 -6.06 -4.63 -14.40
CA SER A 343 -5.48 -4.91 -13.08
C SER A 343 -3.96 -4.78 -13.16
N PHE A 344 -3.36 -4.21 -12.13
CA PHE A 344 -1.91 -4.07 -12.07
C PHE A 344 -1.38 -4.10 -10.63
N ALA A 345 -0.12 -4.50 -10.52
CA ALA A 345 0.74 -4.29 -9.36
C ALA A 345 2.09 -3.77 -9.89
N PHE A 346 2.56 -2.66 -9.36
CA PHE A 346 3.79 -1.99 -9.78
C PHE A 346 4.68 -1.74 -8.57
N TRP A 347 5.98 -1.68 -8.82
CA TRP A 347 6.90 -1.02 -7.90
C TRP A 347 7.64 0.09 -8.65
N TYR A 348 8.14 1.06 -7.91
CA TYR A 348 8.83 2.23 -8.44
C TYR A 348 10.17 2.40 -7.74
N ASP A 349 11.27 2.36 -8.49
CA ASP A 349 12.56 2.82 -8.01
C ASP A 349 12.50 4.35 -7.84
N VAL A 350 12.74 4.84 -6.61
CA VAL A 350 12.60 6.26 -6.24
C VAL A 350 13.97 6.90 -6.11
N GLN A 351 14.33 7.71 -7.09
CA GLN A 351 15.65 8.34 -7.18
C GLN A 351 15.54 9.86 -7.40
N GLY A 352 15.80 10.66 -6.34
CA GLY A 352 15.90 12.13 -6.46
C GLY A 352 14.70 12.80 -7.15
N GLY A 353 13.50 12.48 -6.72
CA GLY A 353 12.26 13.03 -7.28
C GLY A 353 11.77 12.33 -8.54
N LYS A 354 12.36 11.21 -8.93
CA LYS A 354 11.94 10.41 -10.08
C LYS A 354 11.44 9.05 -9.61
N PHE A 355 10.37 8.58 -10.25
CA PHE A 355 9.76 7.28 -10.01
C PHE A 355 9.89 6.46 -11.30
N GLN A 356 10.82 5.50 -11.31
CA GLN A 356 10.95 4.56 -12.41
C GLN A 356 10.05 3.37 -12.16
N ARG A 357 8.98 3.24 -12.95
CA ARG A 357 8.00 2.17 -12.81
C ARG A 357 8.52 0.83 -13.32
N HIS A 358 8.31 -0.22 -12.52
CA HIS A 358 8.55 -1.62 -12.85
C HIS A 358 7.25 -2.42 -12.67
N ILE A 359 7.03 -3.40 -13.53
CA ILE A 359 5.80 -4.19 -13.57
C ILE A 359 5.98 -5.48 -12.79
N LEU A 360 5.24 -5.65 -11.68
CA LEU A 360 5.10 -6.93 -11.00
C LEU A 360 4.04 -7.80 -11.68
N SER A 361 2.91 -7.20 -12.03
CA SER A 361 1.81 -7.83 -12.74
C SER A 361 1.02 -6.80 -13.52
N PHE A 362 0.60 -7.14 -14.73
CA PHE A 362 -0.25 -6.31 -15.54
C PHE A 362 -1.16 -7.13 -16.43
N ASN A 363 -2.45 -6.83 -16.42
CA ASN A 363 -3.43 -7.51 -17.28
C ASN A 363 -3.96 -6.56 -18.35
N HIS A 364 -3.60 -6.82 -19.59
CA HIS A 364 -4.02 -6.03 -20.76
C HIS A 364 -5.49 -6.23 -21.18
N MET A 365 -6.17 -7.23 -20.62
CA MET A 365 -7.55 -7.53 -21.02
C MET A 365 -8.52 -6.70 -20.18
N PRO A 366 -9.36 -5.86 -20.79
CA PRO A 366 -10.42 -5.20 -20.05
C PRO A 366 -11.38 -6.24 -19.47
N TRP A 367 -11.78 -6.03 -18.22
CA TRP A 367 -12.67 -6.93 -17.45
C TRP A 367 -14.08 -7.02 -18.01
N TYR A 368 -14.44 -6.14 -18.92
CA TYR A 368 -15.80 -5.93 -19.34
C TYR A 368 -16.00 -6.35 -20.80
N SER A 369 -16.89 -7.33 -21.04
CA SER A 369 -17.58 -7.44 -22.31
C SER A 369 -18.90 -6.69 -22.20
N ALA A 370 -19.27 -5.95 -23.25
CA ALA A 370 -20.51 -5.18 -23.32
C ALA A 370 -21.80 -6.00 -23.11
N GLU A 371 -21.71 -7.30 -22.92
CA GLU A 371 -22.80 -8.27 -22.79
C GLU A 371 -23.01 -8.78 -21.36
N LYS A 372 -22.77 -7.97 -20.35
CA LYS A 372 -23.03 -8.29 -18.91
C LYS A 372 -22.29 -9.50 -18.32
N ASP A 373 -21.46 -10.18 -19.06
CA ASP A 373 -20.61 -11.25 -18.55
C ASP A 373 -19.30 -10.68 -18.04
N VAL A 374 -19.19 -10.55 -16.73
CA VAL A 374 -17.93 -10.19 -16.08
C VAL A 374 -16.96 -11.35 -16.27
N ASN A 375 -16.03 -11.24 -17.19
CA ASN A 375 -14.95 -12.22 -17.32
C ASN A 375 -14.01 -12.11 -16.12
N PRO A 376 -13.65 -13.21 -15.43
CA PRO A 376 -12.62 -13.17 -14.40
C PRO A 376 -11.31 -12.71 -15.02
N PRO A 377 -10.40 -12.18 -14.19
CA PRO A 377 -9.06 -11.91 -14.68
C PRO A 377 -8.49 -13.17 -15.31
N PRO A 378 -7.77 -13.06 -16.42
CA PRO A 378 -6.97 -14.15 -16.90
C PRO A 378 -6.13 -14.70 -15.75
N THR A 379 -5.97 -16.01 -15.72
CA THR A 379 -5.10 -16.68 -14.75
C THR A 379 -3.74 -16.00 -14.73
N GLY A 380 -3.37 -15.40 -13.58
CA GLY A 380 -2.10 -14.70 -13.40
C GLY A 380 -2.18 -13.19 -13.23
N ALA A 381 -3.33 -12.54 -13.41
CA ALA A 381 -3.48 -11.12 -13.05
C ALA A 381 -3.52 -10.96 -11.53
N VAL A 382 -2.69 -10.08 -10.98
CA VAL A 382 -2.70 -9.73 -9.57
C VAL A 382 -3.33 -8.36 -9.39
N SER A 383 -4.22 -8.25 -8.42
CA SER A 383 -4.76 -6.98 -7.93
C SER A 383 -4.25 -6.72 -6.53
N VAL A 384 -3.95 -5.47 -6.25
CA VAL A 384 -3.62 -5.02 -4.89
C VAL A 384 -4.93 -4.68 -4.18
N GLY A 385 -5.09 -5.15 -2.95
CA GLY A 385 -6.26 -4.86 -2.14
C GLY A 385 -6.11 -3.55 -1.36
N MET A 386 -6.37 -3.63 -0.06
CA MET A 386 -6.34 -2.47 0.84
C MET A 386 -5.12 -2.48 1.78
N LYS A 387 -4.33 -3.56 1.79
CA LYS A 387 -3.04 -3.67 2.47
C LYS A 387 -2.14 -4.64 1.72
N LEU A 388 -0.88 -4.29 1.57
CA LEU A 388 0.22 -5.13 1.11
C LEU A 388 1.34 -5.09 2.15
N ASN A 389 2.31 -6.00 2.06
CA ASN A 389 3.46 -6.01 2.98
C ASN A 389 4.75 -6.27 2.20
N ILE A 390 5.85 -5.70 2.70
CA ILE A 390 7.21 -5.94 2.23
C ILE A 390 7.97 -6.61 3.37
N ALA A 391 8.48 -7.82 3.15
CA ALA A 391 9.23 -8.58 4.14
C ALA A 391 10.09 -9.66 3.47
N ASP A 392 11.17 -10.09 4.09
CA ASP A 392 11.99 -11.23 3.67
C ASP A 392 11.30 -12.53 4.10
N MET A 393 10.48 -13.09 3.19
CA MET A 393 9.60 -14.23 3.48
C MET A 393 10.32 -15.58 3.45
N ASP A 394 11.48 -15.68 2.79
CA ASP A 394 12.23 -16.93 2.70
C ASP A 394 13.64 -16.83 3.30
N LYS A 395 13.92 -15.74 4.01
CA LYS A 395 15.17 -15.49 4.75
C LYS A 395 16.43 -15.50 3.87
N ASP A 396 16.28 -15.03 2.62
CA ASP A 396 17.40 -14.91 1.70
C ASP A 396 18.16 -13.57 1.82
N GLY A 397 17.69 -12.68 2.67
CA GLY A 397 18.25 -11.36 2.97
C GLY A 397 17.74 -10.25 2.03
N HIS A 398 16.74 -10.55 1.21
CA HIS A 398 16.08 -9.60 0.32
C HIS A 398 14.60 -9.50 0.62
N ASN A 399 14.04 -8.32 0.38
CA ASN A 399 12.61 -8.11 0.59
C ASN A 399 11.78 -8.74 -0.54
N ASP A 400 10.77 -9.50 -0.14
CA ASP A 400 9.68 -9.99 -0.96
C ASP A 400 8.46 -9.08 -0.82
N ILE A 401 7.46 -9.26 -1.69
CA ILE A 401 6.23 -8.47 -1.65
C ILE A 401 5.04 -9.41 -1.46
N VAL A 402 4.25 -9.18 -0.41
CA VAL A 402 3.03 -9.96 -0.11
C VAL A 402 1.81 -9.13 -0.46
N ILE A 403 0.98 -9.65 -1.36
CA ILE A 403 -0.21 -8.95 -1.88
C ILE A 403 -1.44 -9.82 -1.67
N ALA A 404 -2.43 -9.27 -0.98
CA ALA A 404 -3.79 -9.82 -0.97
C ALA A 404 -4.74 -8.90 -1.74
N GLY A 405 -5.67 -9.49 -2.46
CA GLY A 405 -6.69 -8.78 -3.21
C GLY A 405 -7.76 -9.74 -3.72
N LYS A 406 -8.77 -9.22 -4.42
CA LYS A 406 -9.85 -10.06 -4.98
C LYS A 406 -9.35 -11.12 -5.98
N SER A 407 -8.14 -10.97 -6.51
CA SER A 407 -7.48 -11.98 -7.35
C SER A 407 -6.82 -13.13 -6.57
N GLY A 408 -6.61 -12.95 -5.27
CA GLY A 408 -6.00 -13.94 -4.38
C GLY A 408 -4.88 -13.36 -3.51
N LEU A 409 -4.21 -14.26 -2.80
CA LEU A 409 -3.02 -14.01 -2.00
C LEU A 409 -1.79 -14.48 -2.76
N TYR A 410 -0.80 -13.63 -2.87
CA TYR A 410 0.44 -13.86 -3.59
C TYR A 410 1.65 -13.43 -2.78
N VAL A 411 2.75 -14.17 -2.91
CA VAL A 411 4.09 -13.72 -2.54
C VAL A 411 4.88 -13.54 -3.83
N PHE A 412 5.45 -12.37 -4.04
CA PHE A 412 6.40 -12.08 -5.09
C PHE A 412 7.79 -12.20 -4.51
N TYR A 413 8.39 -13.37 -4.69
CA TYR A 413 9.73 -13.64 -4.19
C TYR A 413 10.79 -12.94 -5.02
N TYR A 414 11.73 -12.26 -4.37
CA TYR A 414 12.95 -11.80 -5.00
C TYR A 414 13.77 -12.99 -5.50
N ARG A 415 14.28 -12.94 -6.72
CA ARG A 415 15.09 -14.05 -7.32
C ARG A 415 16.33 -13.54 -8.02
N GLY A 416 16.96 -12.55 -7.42
CA GLY A 416 18.20 -11.97 -7.91
C GLY A 416 17.98 -10.84 -8.91
N ILE A 417 19.08 -10.45 -9.55
CA ILE A 417 19.15 -9.35 -10.48
C ILE A 417 19.50 -9.92 -11.86
N THR A 418 18.74 -9.60 -12.90
CA THR A 418 19.18 -9.88 -14.26
C THR A 418 20.04 -8.73 -14.79
N PRO A 419 21.13 -9.02 -15.55
CA PRO A 419 21.62 -8.02 -16.50
C PRO A 419 20.47 -7.75 -17.48
N SER A 420 19.99 -6.49 -17.51
CA SER A 420 18.87 -6.09 -18.36
C SER A 420 18.99 -6.69 -19.76
N PRO A 421 18.13 -7.65 -20.15
CA PRO A 421 18.06 -8.03 -21.54
C PRO A 421 17.32 -6.90 -22.23
N ARG A 422 18.00 -6.23 -23.14
CA ARG A 422 17.49 -5.31 -24.16
C ARG A 422 15.98 -5.40 -24.33
N GLY A 423 15.25 -4.53 -23.73
CA GLY A 423 13.81 -4.48 -23.90
C GLY A 423 13.23 -3.64 -22.81
N ASP A 424 13.11 -2.38 -23.13
CA ASP A 424 12.27 -1.43 -22.49
C ASP A 424 10.91 -2.10 -22.18
N HIS A 425 10.70 -2.57 -20.93
CA HIS A 425 9.39 -2.95 -20.41
C HIS A 425 8.53 -1.72 -20.12
N ARG A 426 8.93 -0.54 -20.63
CA ARG A 426 7.96 0.49 -20.87
C ARG A 426 6.87 -0.16 -21.72
N LEU A 427 5.67 -0.15 -21.24
CA LEU A 427 4.53 -0.15 -22.15
C LEU A 427 4.92 0.91 -23.18
N SER A 428 5.34 0.47 -24.39
CA SER A 428 5.72 1.44 -25.40
C SER A 428 4.55 2.41 -25.54
N PRO A 429 4.79 3.71 -25.73
CA PRO A 429 3.71 4.62 -26.07
C PRO A 429 2.93 4.14 -27.30
N GLU A 430 3.48 3.18 -28.03
CA GLU A 430 2.91 2.46 -29.17
C GLU A 430 2.15 1.18 -28.81
N THR A 431 2.01 0.80 -27.53
CA THR A 431 0.89 -0.05 -27.14
C THR A 431 -0.34 0.84 -27.28
N THR A 432 -0.68 1.13 -28.52
CA THR A 432 -1.94 1.75 -28.91
C THR A 432 -3.03 0.87 -28.35
N TYR A 433 -3.57 1.28 -27.20
CA TYR A 433 -4.83 0.73 -26.73
C TYR A 433 -5.79 0.79 -27.90
N PRO A 434 -6.53 -0.27 -28.19
CA PRO A 434 -7.51 -0.23 -29.25
C PRO A 434 -8.36 1.02 -29.05
N SER A 435 -8.55 1.82 -30.08
CA SER A 435 -9.26 3.11 -30.06
C SER A 435 -10.73 3.04 -29.58
N TRP A 436 -11.21 1.85 -29.29
CA TRP A 436 -12.53 1.58 -28.72
C TRP A 436 -12.57 1.47 -27.19
N VAL A 437 -11.41 1.49 -26.51
CA VAL A 437 -11.38 1.52 -25.04
C VAL A 437 -11.76 2.95 -24.60
N PRO A 438 -12.90 3.17 -23.95
CA PRO A 438 -13.37 4.52 -23.63
C PRO A 438 -12.68 5.07 -22.38
N TRP A 439 -11.37 5.26 -22.43
CA TRP A 439 -10.56 5.82 -21.35
C TRP A 439 -10.82 7.32 -21.11
N HIS A 440 -11.58 7.97 -22.00
CA HIS A 440 -11.81 9.41 -21.98
C HIS A 440 -13.24 9.76 -22.43
N LYS A 441 -14.22 9.51 -21.57
CA LYS A 441 -15.49 10.24 -21.65
C LYS A 441 -16.01 10.62 -20.28
#